data_f31b4c1574ae6f8d32ac0a26d6ba0b35
#
_entry.id   f31b4c1574ae6f8d32ac0a26d6ba0b35
#
_cell.length_a   1.000
_cell.length_b   1.000
_cell.length_c   1.000
_cell.angle_alpha   90.00
_cell.angle_beta   90.00
_cell.angle_gamma   90.00
#
_symmetry.space_group_name_H-M   'P 1'
#
loop_
_entity.id
_entity.type
_entity.pdbx_description
1 polymer ?
#
loop_
_entity_poly.entity_id
_entity_poly.type
_entity_poly.pdbx_seq_one_letter_code
_entity_poly.pdbx_strand_id
1 'polypeptide(L)' 'MENLRDDFPIFDKKDIHYLDSSATTQRPRCVIDNLNEYYTTFNANAGRGSYELSMINTSIVENTRKKVKEFIGSGDNGEV' A
#
# COMPACT_ATOMS: atom_id res chain seq x y z
N MET A 1 19.01 11.26 -12.01
CA MET A 1 18.11 10.87 -10.93
C MET A 1 16.68 11.22 -11.31
N GLU A 2 15.78 10.29 -11.19
CA GLU A 2 14.39 10.54 -11.52
C GLU A 2 13.77 11.55 -10.57
N ASN A 3 12.84 12.35 -11.10
CA ASN A 3 12.11 13.31 -10.28
C ASN A 3 10.98 12.59 -9.54
N LEU A 4 11.19 12.30 -8.27
CA LEU A 4 10.22 11.58 -7.45
C LEU A 4 8.87 12.28 -7.32
N ARG A 5 8.82 13.61 -7.55
CA ARG A 5 7.56 14.36 -7.51
C ARG A 5 6.54 13.84 -8.53
N ASP A 6 7.00 13.31 -9.65
CA ASP A 6 6.11 12.78 -10.69
C ASP A 6 5.35 11.54 -10.23
N ASP A 7 5.82 10.85 -9.20
CA ASP A 7 5.14 9.69 -8.64
C ASP A 7 3.98 10.05 -7.71
N PHE A 8 3.80 11.33 -7.39
CA PHE A 8 2.78 11.80 -6.45
C PHE A 8 1.77 12.70 -7.15
N PRO A 9 0.55 12.21 -7.38
CA PRO A 9 -0.48 12.96 -8.14
C PRO A 9 -0.81 14.36 -7.60
N ILE A 10 -0.65 14.59 -6.30
CA ILE A 10 -0.96 15.89 -5.72
C ILE A 10 -0.13 17.01 -6.34
N PHE A 11 1.08 16.71 -6.83
CA PHE A 11 1.97 17.69 -7.42
C PHE A 11 1.69 17.95 -8.90
N ASP A 12 0.79 17.18 -9.53
CA ASP A 12 0.44 17.38 -10.95
C ASP A 12 -0.25 18.72 -11.18
N LYS A 13 -0.99 19.21 -10.19
CA LYS A 13 -1.81 20.41 -10.30
C LYS A 13 -1.36 21.55 -9.38
N LYS A 14 -0.36 21.31 -8.53
CA LYS A 14 0.07 22.28 -7.52
C LYS A 14 1.59 22.35 -7.46
N ASP A 15 2.11 23.57 -7.51
CA ASP A 15 3.53 23.82 -7.32
C ASP A 15 3.77 24.18 -5.86
N ILE A 16 3.88 23.16 -5.03
CA ILE A 16 4.08 23.30 -3.59
C ILE A 16 5.27 22.50 -3.11
N HIS A 17 5.83 22.92 -1.99
CA HIS A 17 6.83 22.14 -1.25
C HIS A 17 6.16 21.58 0.00
N TYR A 18 5.89 20.27 -0.02
CA TYR A 18 5.17 19.62 1.07
C TYR A 18 6.13 19.26 2.20
N LEU A 19 5.93 19.82 3.38
CA LEU A 19 6.81 19.63 4.54
C LEU A 19 6.09 19.09 5.78
N ASP A 20 4.89 18.55 5.60
CA ASP A 20 4.03 18.11 6.71
C ASP A 20 3.85 16.59 6.78
N SER A 21 4.83 15.82 6.34
CA SER A 21 4.77 14.36 6.32
C SER A 21 4.67 13.74 7.72
N SER A 22 5.06 14.47 8.77
CA SER A 22 4.90 13.98 10.14
C SER A 22 3.42 13.88 10.56
N ALA A 23 2.56 14.70 9.98
CA ALA A 23 1.11 14.65 10.22
C ALA A 23 0.44 13.70 9.23
N THR A 24 0.72 13.86 7.95
CA THR A 24 0.25 12.95 6.90
C THR A 24 1.19 12.97 5.72
N THR A 25 1.59 11.81 5.26
CA THR A 25 2.46 11.67 4.10
C THR A 25 1.60 11.61 2.83
N GLN A 26 2.06 12.26 1.76
CA GLN A 26 1.39 12.17 0.47
C GLN A 26 1.50 10.74 -0.08
N ARG A 27 0.54 10.35 -0.91
CA ARG A 27 0.47 9.00 -1.47
C ARG A 27 1.01 8.99 -2.89
N PRO A 28 1.95 8.10 -3.19
CA PRO A 28 2.41 7.91 -4.56
C PRO A 28 1.31 7.30 -5.43
N ARG A 29 1.43 7.50 -6.73
CA ARG A 29 0.44 7.01 -7.71
C ARG A 29 0.18 5.51 -7.59
N CYS A 30 1.21 4.70 -7.39
CA CYS A 30 1.07 3.26 -7.27
C CYS A 30 0.18 2.86 -6.08
N VAL A 31 0.25 3.58 -4.97
CA VAL A 31 -0.59 3.31 -3.79
C VAL A 31 -2.04 3.67 -4.08
N ILE A 32 -2.28 4.83 -4.70
CA ILE A 32 -3.63 5.26 -5.06
C ILE A 32 -4.28 4.29 -6.05
N ASP A 33 -3.53 3.88 -7.07
CA ASP A 33 -4.03 2.94 -8.08
C ASP A 33 -4.37 1.59 -7.46
N ASN A 34 -3.55 1.10 -6.55
CA ASN A 34 -3.81 -0.15 -5.82
C ASN A 34 -5.04 -0.06 -4.94
N LEU A 35 -5.27 1.07 -4.27
CA LEU A 35 -6.48 1.28 -3.48
C LEU A 35 -7.72 1.30 -4.36
N ASN A 36 -7.66 1.96 -5.51
CA ASN A 36 -8.77 1.97 -6.46
C ASN A 36 -9.08 0.56 -6.96
N GLU A 37 -8.08 -0.21 -7.32
CA GLU A 37 -8.24 -1.60 -7.73
C GLU A 37 -8.85 -2.44 -6.62
N TYR A 38 -8.37 -2.28 -5.39
CA TYR A 38 -8.89 -3.00 -4.23
C TYR A 38 -10.37 -2.73 -4.02
N TYR A 39 -10.76 -1.45 -3.95
CA TYR A 39 -12.15 -1.10 -3.68
C TYR A 39 -13.11 -1.46 -4.81
N THR A 40 -12.63 -1.48 -6.04
CA THR A 40 -13.49 -1.82 -7.19
C THR A 40 -13.55 -3.31 -7.48
N THR A 41 -12.58 -4.10 -7.01
CA THR A 41 -12.42 -5.50 -7.42
C THR A 41 -12.39 -6.48 -6.25
N PHE A 42 -11.66 -6.18 -5.18
CA PHE A 42 -11.33 -7.17 -4.14
C PHE A 42 -11.85 -6.82 -2.75
N ASN A 43 -12.54 -5.69 -2.57
CA ASN A 43 -12.93 -5.27 -1.23
C ASN A 43 -13.84 -6.30 -0.55
N ALA A 44 -13.32 -6.97 0.45
CA ALA A 44 -14.03 -7.96 1.21
C ALA A 44 -13.32 -8.20 2.54
N ASN A 45 -13.97 -8.92 3.43
CA ASN A 45 -13.39 -9.25 4.72
C ASN A 45 -12.24 -10.25 4.54
N ALA A 46 -11.08 -9.95 5.13
CA ALA A 46 -9.94 -10.86 5.17
C ALA A 46 -10.02 -11.74 6.43
N GLY A 47 -9.36 -12.88 6.39
CA GLY A 47 -9.22 -13.77 7.54
C GLY A 47 -10.18 -14.95 7.53
N ARG A 48 -11.30 -14.84 8.22
CA ARG A 48 -12.16 -16.00 8.50
C ARG A 48 -13.19 -16.35 7.43
N GLY A 49 -13.29 -15.57 6.37
CA GLY A 49 -14.23 -15.84 5.31
C GLY A 49 -13.81 -17.05 4.47
N SER A 50 -14.77 -17.78 3.93
CA SER A 50 -14.51 -18.94 3.08
C SER A 50 -14.87 -18.70 1.61
N TYR A 51 -15.47 -17.57 1.28
CA TYR A 51 -15.77 -17.24 -0.12
C TYR A 51 -14.55 -16.66 -0.82
N GLU A 52 -14.60 -16.66 -2.16
CA GLU A 52 -13.45 -16.33 -3.00
C GLU A 52 -12.79 -14.99 -2.67
N LEU A 53 -13.58 -13.91 -2.56
CA LEU A 53 -13.04 -12.58 -2.28
C LEU A 53 -12.33 -12.51 -0.93
N SER A 54 -12.86 -13.21 0.08
CA SER A 54 -12.23 -13.27 1.38
C SER A 54 -10.89 -14.00 1.33
N MET A 55 -10.81 -15.07 0.55
CA MET A 55 -9.56 -15.82 0.36
C MET A 55 -8.51 -14.97 -0.35
N ILE A 56 -8.92 -14.20 -1.37
CA ILE A 56 -8.02 -13.27 -2.06
C ILE A 56 -7.48 -12.23 -1.08
N ASN A 57 -8.34 -11.65 -0.24
CA ASN A 57 -7.92 -10.65 0.74
C ASN A 57 -6.97 -11.23 1.78
N THR A 58 -7.20 -12.46 2.24
CA THR A 58 -6.30 -13.14 3.15
C THR A 58 -4.91 -13.30 2.53
N SER A 59 -4.84 -13.71 1.26
CA SER A 59 -3.57 -13.82 0.53
C SER A 59 -2.86 -12.48 0.43
N ILE A 60 -3.59 -11.39 0.16
CA ILE A 60 -3.01 -10.04 0.08
C ILE A 60 -2.38 -9.65 1.42
N VAL A 61 -3.09 -9.89 2.53
CA VAL A 61 -2.58 -9.56 3.87
C VAL A 61 -1.31 -10.37 4.18
N GLU A 62 -1.33 -11.67 3.93
CA GLU A 62 -0.18 -12.54 4.18
C GLU A 62 1.03 -12.15 3.34
N ASN A 63 0.83 -11.86 2.06
CA ASN A 63 1.90 -11.43 1.17
C ASN A 63 2.48 -10.08 1.59
N THR A 64 1.64 -9.16 2.07
CA THR A 64 2.09 -7.86 2.56
C THR A 64 2.98 -8.01 3.79
N ARG A 65 2.57 -8.86 4.74
CA ARG A 65 3.40 -9.16 5.92
C ARG A 65 4.75 -9.70 5.53
N LYS A 66 4.78 -10.62 4.58
CA LYS A 66 6.03 -11.19 4.07
C LYS A 66 6.94 -10.13 3.46
N LYS A 67 6.39 -9.23 2.65
CA LYS A 67 7.16 -8.15 2.01
C LYS A 67 7.72 -7.17 3.03
N VAL A 68 6.92 -6.78 4.02
CA VAL A 68 7.39 -5.90 5.10
C VAL A 68 8.51 -6.58 5.89
N LYS A 69 8.33 -7.85 6.22
CA LYS A 69 9.34 -8.62 6.94
C LYS A 69 10.66 -8.68 6.19
N GLU A 70 10.63 -8.91 4.89
CA GLU A 70 11.81 -8.90 4.04
C GLU A 70 12.46 -7.51 4.00
N PHE A 71 11.66 -6.47 3.86
CA PHE A 71 12.14 -5.09 3.77
C PHE A 71 12.89 -4.65 5.03
N ILE A 72 12.36 -4.97 6.21
CA ILE A 72 13.01 -4.61 7.48
C ILE A 72 14.08 -5.59 7.92
N GLY A 73 14.27 -6.70 7.20
CA GLY A 73 15.32 -7.67 7.50
C GLY A 73 15.13 -8.44 8.79
N SER A 74 13.87 -8.69 9.21
CA SER A 74 13.60 -9.34 10.50
C SER A 74 13.93 -10.83 10.52
N GLY A 75 14.09 -11.46 9.36
CA GLY A 75 14.41 -12.89 9.28
C GLY A 75 13.23 -13.79 9.65
N ASP A 76 13.51 -15.08 9.80
CA ASP A 76 12.46 -16.10 10.02
C ASP A 76 11.79 -16.01 11.39
N ASN A 77 12.48 -15.46 12.38
CA ASN A 77 11.99 -15.37 13.75
C ASN A 77 11.28 -14.03 14.03
N GLY A 78 11.29 -13.10 13.09
CA GLY A 78 10.62 -11.82 13.25
C GLY A 78 9.14 -11.92 12.95
N GLU A 79 8.33 -11.06 13.59
CA GLU A 79 6.89 -10.96 13.37
C GLU A 79 6.52 -9.58 12.83
N VAL A 80 5.54 -9.57 11.99
CA VAL A 80 4.95 -8.34 11.44
C VAL A 80 3.43 -8.36 11.64
#